data_2e0c315f1d0ed2cf6a7ca3b239dddd32
#
_entry.id   2e0c315f1d0ed2cf6a7ca3b239dddd32
#
_cell.length_a   1.000
_cell.length_b   1.000
_cell.length_c   1.000
_cell.angle_alpha   90.00
_cell.angle_beta   90.00
_cell.angle_gamma   90.00
#
_symmetry.space_group_name_H-M   'P 1'
#
loop_
_entity.id
_entity.type
_entity.pdbx_description
1 polymer ?
#
loop_
_entity_poly.entity_id
_entity_poly.type
_entity_poly.pdbx_seq_one_letter_code
_entity_poly.pdbx_strand_id
1 'polypeptide(L)'
;MSLPVQFDGLDRAVLPTRPLHLAIGIFDGVHLGHRAVIEAAVHSAHRSQGKSAVLTFAPHPSVVLRPEQPTRMLMGQEAKAYLLGSLGVEVVITQPFTPEFARITAEEFIPLLKQHLPVVRSMHATQRPRMRIQDEQ
;
A
#
# COMPACT_ATOMS: atom_id res chain seq x y z
N MET A 1 8.12 19.94 -4.39
CA MET A 1 7.40 18.67 -4.16
C MET A 1 7.65 18.19 -2.75
N SER A 2 6.62 17.92 -2.01
CA SER A 2 6.75 17.50 -0.63
C SER A 2 6.75 15.99 -0.53
N LEU A 3 7.39 15.48 0.52
CA LEU A 3 7.34 14.06 0.82
C LEU A 3 5.95 13.69 1.33
N PRO A 4 5.50 12.45 1.07
CA PRO A 4 4.22 12.01 1.62
C PRO A 4 4.30 11.88 3.14
N VAL A 5 3.16 11.99 3.77
CA VAL A 5 3.03 11.67 5.19
C VAL A 5 3.17 10.16 5.35
N GLN A 6 3.94 9.71 6.32
CA GLN A 6 4.23 8.30 6.48
C GLN A 6 3.74 7.78 7.82
N PHE A 7 3.16 6.58 7.80
CA PHE A 7 2.71 5.90 9.01
C PHE A 7 3.26 4.47 9.03
N ASP A 8 3.62 4.01 10.22
CA ASP A 8 4.11 2.65 10.43
C ASP A 8 2.97 1.77 10.94
N GLY A 9 2.20 1.24 10.02
CA GLY A 9 1.12 0.33 10.34
C GLY A 9 -0.25 0.96 10.19
N LEU A 10 -1.22 0.11 9.89
CA LEU A 10 -2.62 0.54 9.74
C LEU A 10 -3.17 1.10 11.04
N ASP A 11 -2.74 0.54 12.16
CA ASP A 11 -3.24 0.95 13.46
C ASP A 11 -2.70 2.31 13.89
N ARG A 12 -1.71 2.84 13.20
CA ARG A 12 -1.13 4.14 13.53
C ARG A 12 -1.50 5.23 12.53
N ALA A 13 -2.24 4.88 11.50
CA ALA A 13 -2.58 5.85 10.48
C ALA A 13 -3.61 6.83 11.02
N VAL A 14 -3.30 8.11 10.89
CA VAL A 14 -4.22 9.19 11.24
C VAL A 14 -4.51 9.92 9.94
N LEU A 15 -5.71 9.76 9.42
CA LEU A 15 -6.05 10.23 8.09
C LEU A 15 -7.00 11.41 8.13
N PRO A 16 -6.96 12.25 7.10
CA PRO A 16 -7.93 13.34 6.99
C PRO A 16 -9.31 12.78 6.70
N THR A 17 -10.31 13.65 6.75
CA THR A 17 -11.69 13.25 6.50
C THR A 17 -11.99 13.10 5.01
N ARG A 18 -11.05 13.47 4.14
CA ARG A 18 -11.28 13.37 2.70
C ARG A 18 -11.27 11.92 2.24
N PRO A 19 -11.97 11.63 1.15
CA PRO A 19 -11.92 10.28 0.58
C PRO A 19 -10.50 9.85 0.27
N LEU A 20 -10.19 8.60 0.57
CA LEU A 20 -8.86 8.07 0.36
C LEU A 20 -8.89 7.09 -0.80
N HIS A 21 -7.94 7.26 -1.72
CA HIS A 21 -7.79 6.38 -2.87
C HIS A 21 -6.47 5.66 -2.72
N LEU A 22 -6.54 4.35 -2.63
CA LEU A 22 -5.45 3.53 -2.12
C LEU A 22 -4.86 2.65 -3.20
N ALA A 23 -3.53 2.66 -3.31
CA ALA A 23 -2.79 1.69 -4.10
C ALA A 23 -2.11 0.74 -3.13
N ILE A 24 -2.26 -0.57 -3.36
CA ILE A 24 -1.75 -1.59 -2.46
C ILE A 24 -0.73 -2.44 -3.19
N GLY A 25 0.45 -2.59 -2.62
CA GLY A 25 1.49 -3.41 -3.22
C GLY A 25 2.82 -3.25 -2.52
N ILE A 26 3.80 -3.99 -2.98
CA ILE A 26 5.14 -3.92 -2.42
C ILE A 26 5.89 -2.71 -2.97
N PHE A 27 5.76 -2.47 -4.26
CA PHE A 27 6.32 -1.28 -4.94
C PHE A 27 7.83 -1.12 -4.74
N ASP A 28 8.55 -2.22 -4.70
CA ASP A 28 9.99 -2.18 -4.58
C ASP A 28 10.61 -2.06 -5.96
N GLY A 29 11.35 -0.98 -6.23
CA GLY A 29 11.91 -0.74 -7.54
C GLY A 29 10.82 -0.53 -8.59
N VAL A 30 9.95 0.41 -8.40
CA VAL A 30 8.71 0.62 -9.13
C VAL A 30 8.86 0.36 -10.63
N HIS A 31 8.14 -0.64 -11.13
CA HIS A 31 8.06 -0.99 -12.54
C HIS A 31 6.85 -0.34 -13.20
N LEU A 32 6.75 -0.46 -14.53
CA LEU A 32 5.64 0.15 -15.27
C LEU A 32 4.28 -0.30 -14.76
N GLY A 33 4.13 -1.60 -14.46
CA GLY A 33 2.87 -2.10 -13.93
C GLY A 33 2.53 -1.49 -12.59
N HIS A 34 3.53 -1.31 -11.74
CA HIS A 34 3.34 -0.69 -10.44
C HIS A 34 2.97 0.77 -10.60
N ARG A 35 3.58 1.46 -11.54
CA ARG A 35 3.25 2.85 -11.80
C ARG A 35 1.80 3.03 -12.21
N ALA A 36 1.29 2.11 -13.02
CA ALA A 36 -0.10 2.19 -13.45
C ALA A 36 -1.06 2.11 -12.27
N VAL A 37 -0.77 1.23 -11.31
CA VAL A 37 -1.60 1.09 -10.11
C VAL A 37 -1.54 2.35 -9.27
N ILE A 38 -0.34 2.88 -9.06
CA ILE A 38 -0.15 4.10 -8.28
C ILE A 38 -0.83 5.28 -8.95
N GLU A 39 -0.64 5.42 -10.25
CA GLU A 39 -1.22 6.53 -10.98
C GLU A 39 -2.74 6.46 -11.03
N ALA A 40 -3.30 5.25 -11.04
CA ALA A 40 -4.75 5.10 -10.97
C ALA A 40 -5.29 5.66 -9.66
N ALA A 41 -4.61 5.39 -8.55
CA ALA A 41 -5.02 5.91 -7.25
C ALA A 41 -4.88 7.44 -7.20
N VAL A 42 -3.77 7.95 -7.71
CA VAL A 42 -3.54 9.39 -7.73
C VAL A 42 -4.59 10.10 -8.59
N HIS A 43 -4.88 9.52 -9.75
CA HIS A 43 -5.86 10.11 -10.65
C HIS A 43 -7.26 10.09 -10.05
N SER A 44 -7.64 8.98 -9.42
CA SER A 44 -8.93 8.89 -8.73
C SER A 44 -9.05 9.93 -7.63
N ALA A 45 -7.96 10.12 -6.89
CA ALA A 45 -7.94 11.11 -5.81
C ALA A 45 -8.17 12.52 -6.35
N HIS A 46 -7.53 12.85 -7.47
CA HIS A 46 -7.72 14.18 -8.07
C HIS A 46 -9.16 14.40 -8.52
N ARG A 47 -9.78 13.37 -9.12
CA ARG A 47 -11.14 13.51 -9.61
C ARG A 47 -12.16 13.69 -8.50
N SER A 48 -11.89 13.15 -7.33
CA SER A 48 -12.84 13.23 -6.21
C SER A 48 -12.44 14.25 -5.17
N GLN A 49 -11.35 14.99 -5.41
CA GLN A 49 -10.79 15.92 -4.44
C GLN A 49 -10.42 15.21 -3.13
N GLY A 50 -9.98 13.97 -3.27
CA GLY A 50 -9.56 13.16 -2.15
C GLY A 50 -8.05 13.16 -1.98
N LYS A 51 -7.57 12.18 -1.24
CA LYS A 51 -6.15 11.98 -1.00
C LYS A 51 -5.70 10.65 -1.59
N SER A 52 -4.51 10.66 -2.17
CA SER A 52 -3.91 9.42 -2.66
C SER A 52 -3.03 8.81 -1.59
N ALA A 53 -3.07 7.49 -1.47
CA ALA A 53 -2.28 6.79 -0.47
C ALA A 53 -1.76 5.49 -1.04
N VAL A 54 -0.64 5.04 -0.49
CA VAL A 54 -0.07 3.74 -0.78
C VAL A 54 -0.02 2.94 0.51
N LEU A 55 -0.49 1.71 0.44
CA LEU A 55 -0.30 0.73 1.51
C LEU A 55 0.73 -0.26 1.00
N THR A 56 1.87 -0.31 1.68
CA THR A 56 2.95 -1.23 1.33
C THR A 56 3.35 -2.00 2.57
N PHE A 57 4.25 -2.95 2.40
CA PHE A 57 4.60 -3.89 3.47
C PHE A 57 6.11 -3.99 3.62
N ALA A 58 6.56 -4.17 4.84
CA ALA A 58 7.98 -4.38 5.12
C ALA A 58 8.10 -5.25 6.36
N PRO A 59 9.05 -6.19 6.38
CA PRO A 59 9.94 -6.55 5.28
C PRO A 59 9.17 -7.14 4.11
N HIS A 60 9.89 -7.47 3.04
CA HIS A 60 9.25 -8.12 1.90
C HIS A 60 8.52 -9.37 2.38
N PRO A 61 7.30 -9.63 1.90
CA PRO A 61 6.52 -10.79 2.39
C PRO A 61 7.26 -12.12 2.27
N SER A 62 8.22 -12.25 1.36
CA SER A 62 8.98 -13.48 1.21
C SER A 62 9.75 -13.84 2.48
N VAL A 63 10.07 -12.87 3.33
CA VAL A 63 10.78 -13.15 4.59
C VAL A 63 9.94 -14.09 5.45
N VAL A 64 8.63 -13.96 5.40
CA VAL A 64 7.72 -14.83 6.14
C VAL A 64 7.32 -16.04 5.32
N LEU A 65 7.03 -15.85 4.03
CA LEU A 65 6.45 -16.89 3.18
C LEU A 65 7.49 -17.84 2.62
N ARG A 66 8.72 -17.38 2.43
CA ARG A 66 9.81 -18.19 1.91
C ARG A 66 11.10 -17.86 2.68
N PRO A 67 11.17 -18.20 3.98
CA PRO A 67 12.29 -17.75 4.82
C PRO A 67 13.64 -18.31 4.38
N GLU A 68 13.67 -19.45 3.68
CA GLU A 68 14.94 -20.00 3.21
C GLU A 68 15.47 -19.28 1.98
N GLN A 69 14.64 -18.49 1.31
CA GLN A 69 15.07 -17.77 0.11
C GLN A 69 14.31 -16.46 0.01
N PRO A 70 14.52 -15.54 0.96
CA PRO A 70 13.77 -14.29 0.94
C PRO A 70 14.25 -13.38 -0.18
N THR A 71 13.32 -12.62 -0.75
CA THR A 71 13.63 -11.61 -1.73
C THR A 71 14.19 -10.39 -1.00
N ARG A 72 15.34 -9.91 -1.45
CA ARG A 72 15.95 -8.72 -0.88
C ARG A 72 15.26 -7.47 -1.45
N MET A 73 14.95 -6.54 -0.60
CA MET A 73 14.37 -5.27 -1.05
C MET A 73 15.42 -4.45 -1.78
N LEU A 74 15.02 -3.85 -2.89
CA LEU A 74 15.91 -3.01 -3.69
C LEU A 74 16.02 -1.60 -3.15
N MET A 75 14.96 -1.10 -2.51
CA MET A 75 14.91 0.26 -2.02
C MET A 75 14.62 0.30 -0.53
N GLY A 76 15.28 1.23 0.16
CA GLY A 76 14.90 1.54 1.53
C GLY A 76 13.58 2.30 1.56
N GLN A 77 13.02 2.43 2.76
CA GLN A 77 11.73 3.07 2.90
C GLN A 77 11.74 4.56 2.53
N GLU A 78 12.84 5.25 2.85
CA GLU A 78 12.95 6.65 2.51
C GLU A 78 12.98 6.89 1.01
N ALA A 79 13.76 6.06 0.31
CA ALA A 79 13.84 6.17 -1.15
C ALA A 79 12.49 5.86 -1.79
N LYS A 80 11.80 4.86 -1.26
CA LYS A 80 10.48 4.51 -1.77
C LYS A 80 9.49 5.65 -1.55
N ALA A 81 9.50 6.25 -0.36
CA ALA A 81 8.60 7.35 -0.08
C ALA A 81 8.86 8.54 -1.00
N TYR A 82 10.13 8.83 -1.24
CA TYR A 82 10.49 9.91 -2.14
C TYR A 82 9.97 9.65 -3.55
N LEU A 83 10.17 8.43 -4.04
CA LEU A 83 9.72 8.07 -5.37
C LEU A 83 8.21 8.13 -5.48
N LEU A 84 7.50 7.60 -4.49
CA LEU A 84 6.05 7.62 -4.49
C LEU A 84 5.53 9.06 -4.43
N GLY A 85 6.17 9.90 -3.64
CA GLY A 85 5.81 11.32 -3.59
C GLY A 85 5.98 11.99 -4.94
N SER A 86 7.02 11.61 -5.68
CA SER A 86 7.25 12.18 -7.00
C SER A 86 6.17 11.79 -8.00
N LEU A 87 5.44 10.70 -7.72
CA LEU A 87 4.34 10.26 -8.56
C LEU A 87 3.00 10.83 -8.10
N GLY A 88 3.00 11.63 -7.05
CA GLY A 88 1.80 12.30 -6.59
C GLY A 88 1.15 11.68 -5.37
N VAL A 89 1.77 10.65 -4.77
CA VAL A 89 1.22 10.00 -3.58
C VAL A 89 1.38 10.92 -2.37
N GLU A 90 0.32 11.07 -1.61
CA GLU A 90 0.30 11.98 -0.47
C GLU A 90 0.48 11.29 0.87
N VAL A 91 0.12 10.01 0.96
CA VAL A 91 0.20 9.24 2.21
C VAL A 91 0.81 7.88 1.92
N VAL A 92 1.75 7.45 2.76
CA VAL A 92 2.34 6.11 2.66
C VAL A 92 2.16 5.41 3.99
N ILE A 93 1.52 4.25 3.96
CA ILE A 93 1.37 3.41 5.14
C ILE A 93 2.19 2.15 4.92
N THR A 94 3.15 1.91 5.79
CA THR A 94 3.99 0.72 5.72
C THR A 94 3.56 -0.24 6.82
N GLN A 95 2.84 -1.28 6.43
CA GLN A 95 2.35 -2.27 7.38
C GLN A 95 3.43 -3.33 7.61
N PRO A 96 3.79 -3.59 8.88
CA PRO A 96 4.74 -4.67 9.16
C PRO A 96 4.17 -6.00 8.70
N PHE A 97 4.96 -6.72 7.90
CA PHE A 97 4.53 -8.03 7.41
C PHE A 97 5.11 -9.10 8.35
N THR A 98 4.27 -9.58 9.24
CA THR A 98 4.63 -10.54 10.26
C THR A 98 3.98 -11.88 9.97
N PRO A 99 4.41 -12.97 10.64
CA PRO A 99 3.70 -14.24 10.49
C PRO A 99 2.21 -14.13 10.84
N GLU A 100 1.88 -13.32 11.84
CA GLU A 100 0.49 -13.12 12.21
C GLU A 100 -0.28 -12.42 11.09
N PHE A 101 0.32 -11.39 10.53
CA PHE A 101 -0.33 -10.67 9.43
C PHE A 101 -0.51 -11.56 8.20
N ALA A 102 0.46 -12.45 7.96
CA ALA A 102 0.41 -13.34 6.81
C ALA A 102 -0.75 -14.33 6.88
N ARG A 103 -1.32 -14.56 8.06
CA ARG A 103 -2.45 -15.47 8.22
C ARG A 103 -3.80 -14.84 7.90
N ILE A 104 -3.83 -13.55 7.72
CA ILE A 104 -5.08 -12.85 7.44
C ILE A 104 -5.51 -13.20 6.01
N THR A 105 -6.74 -13.68 5.87
CA THR A 105 -7.26 -14.05 4.55
C THR A 105 -7.74 -12.81 3.81
N ALA A 106 -7.98 -12.97 2.51
CA ALA A 106 -8.53 -11.87 1.72
C ALA A 106 -9.88 -11.42 2.25
N GLU A 107 -10.71 -12.39 2.68
CA GLU A 107 -12.02 -12.06 3.24
C GLU A 107 -11.92 -11.26 4.52
N GLU A 108 -10.86 -11.49 5.30
CA GLU A 108 -10.65 -10.75 6.54
C GLU A 108 -9.96 -9.42 6.31
N PHE A 109 -9.15 -9.33 5.27
CA PHE A 109 -8.31 -8.16 5.04
C PHE A 109 -9.13 -6.92 4.71
N ILE A 110 -10.11 -7.04 3.82
CA ILE A 110 -10.87 -5.88 3.40
C ILE A 110 -11.66 -5.25 4.56
N PRO A 111 -12.37 -6.03 5.39
CA PRO A 111 -13.02 -5.45 6.57
C PRO A 111 -12.02 -4.82 7.54
N LEU A 112 -10.86 -5.45 7.74
CA LEU A 112 -9.84 -4.90 8.60
C LEU A 112 -9.35 -3.56 8.07
N LEU A 113 -9.10 -3.50 6.77
CA LEU A 113 -8.65 -2.28 6.13
C LEU A 113 -9.66 -1.16 6.32
N LYS A 114 -10.93 -1.46 6.12
CA LYS A 114 -11.97 -0.44 6.25
C LYS A 114 -12.17 -0.01 7.69
N GLN A 115 -11.88 -0.89 8.64
CA GLN A 115 -11.96 -0.55 10.05
C GLN A 115 -10.93 0.52 10.39
N HIS A 116 -9.71 0.38 9.87
CA HIS A 116 -8.65 1.34 10.14
C HIS A 116 -8.71 2.55 9.22
N LEU A 117 -9.24 2.39 8.02
CA LEU A 117 -9.27 3.43 7.01
C LEU A 117 -10.70 3.58 6.47
N PRO A 118 -11.63 4.07 7.30
CA PRO A 118 -13.04 4.12 6.88
C PRO A 118 -13.32 5.06 5.73
N VAL A 119 -12.39 5.96 5.42
CA VAL A 119 -12.56 6.93 4.33
C VAL A 119 -12.09 6.41 2.98
N VAL A 120 -11.66 5.13 2.90
CA VAL A 120 -11.21 4.56 1.63
C VAL A 120 -12.39 4.50 0.66
N ARG A 121 -12.19 5.11 -0.52
CA ARG A 121 -13.20 5.16 -1.55
C ARG A 121 -12.88 4.20 -2.70
N SER A 122 -11.59 4.04 -3.02
CA SER A 122 -11.20 3.12 -4.07
C SER A 122 -9.89 2.43 -3.69
N MET A 123 -9.70 1.23 -4.21
CA MET A 123 -8.50 0.44 -3.97
C MET A 123 -8.00 -0.13 -5.29
N HIS A 124 -6.72 0.04 -5.53
CA HIS A 124 -6.04 -0.45 -6.73
C HIS A 124 -4.86 -1.30 -6.28
N ALA A 125 -4.79 -2.53 -6.73
CA ALA A 125 -3.78 -3.45 -6.23
C ALA A 125 -2.97 -4.05 -7.37
N THR A 126 -1.71 -4.37 -7.08
CA THR A 126 -0.90 -5.09 -8.03
C THR A 126 -1.38 -6.53 -8.11
N GLN A 127 -1.05 -7.19 -9.23
CA GLN A 127 -1.38 -8.59 -9.41
C GLN A 127 -0.46 -9.42 -8.53
N ARG A 128 -0.94 -9.77 -7.36
CA ARG A 128 -0.13 -10.52 -6.40
C ARG A 128 -0.98 -11.60 -5.74
N PRO A 129 -0.97 -12.79 -6.30
CA PRO A 129 -1.82 -13.87 -5.76
C PRO A 129 -1.59 -14.15 -4.28
N ARG A 130 -0.34 -13.94 -3.81
CA ARG A 130 -0.03 -14.18 -2.40
C ARG A 130 -0.80 -13.29 -1.47
N MET A 131 -1.08 -12.08 -1.90
CA MET A 131 -1.84 -11.15 -1.08
C MET A 131 -3.33 -11.39 -1.18
N ARG A 132 -3.77 -11.99 -2.28
CA ARG A 132 -5.16 -12.36 -2.51
C ARG A 132 -6.13 -11.19 -2.44
N ILE A 133 -5.60 -9.98 -2.55
CA ILE A 133 -6.42 -8.79 -2.44
C ILE A 133 -7.33 -8.64 -3.65
N GLN A 134 -6.80 -8.94 -4.81
CA GLN A 134 -7.59 -8.81 -6.05
C GLN A 134 -8.74 -9.80 -6.09
N ASP A 135 -8.71 -10.83 -5.26
CA ASP A 135 -9.79 -11.81 -5.24
C ASP A 135 -11.10 -11.20 -4.77
N GLU A 136 -11.01 -10.03 -4.18
CA GLU A 136 -12.20 -9.34 -3.66
C GLU A 136 -12.86 -8.47 -4.70
N GLN A 137 -12.31 -8.41 -5.88
CA GLN A 137 -12.86 -7.57 -6.95
C GLN A 137 -14.15 -8.15 -7.55
#